data_be787de704f8c005ca0a7dc2db453710
#
_entry.id   be787de704f8c005ca0a7dc2db453710
#
_cell.length_a   1.000
_cell.length_b   1.000
_cell.length_c   1.000
_cell.angle_alpha   90.00
_cell.angle_beta   90.00
_cell.angle_gamma   90.00
#
_symmetry.space_group_name_H-M   'P 1'
#
loop_
_entity.id
_entity.type
_entity.pdbx_description
1 polymer ?
#
loop_
_entity_poly.entity_id
_entity_poly.type
_entity_poly.pdbx_seq_one_letter_code
_entity_poly.pdbx_strand_id
1 'polypeptide(L)'
;MIPIKNKKKTLEVTVEEMRNFAFNYIEKFAPSKQQLKTYLLKKYLKSKTPINRSNVSNLIDIVLEDLEKSKFINDKFYSESKAKSLIQRGSSINKIRNYLIGKGVGDKYIKNTIDQIRENNEDQDFFSAIKICKKKRIGPSRQEAVSYTHLTLPTRLL
;
A
#
# COMPACT_ATOMS: atom_id res chain seq x y z
N MET A 1 19.50 41.67 6.95
CA MET A 1 19.70 40.19 6.86
C MET A 1 18.96 39.71 5.62
N ILE A 2 19.68 39.31 4.59
CA ILE A 2 19.11 38.81 3.33
C ILE A 2 18.81 37.31 3.54
N PRO A 3 17.57 36.81 3.32
CA PRO A 3 17.28 35.41 3.48
C PRO A 3 18.03 34.60 2.41
N ILE A 4 18.87 33.69 2.86
CA ILE A 4 19.59 32.74 2.00
C ILE A 4 18.53 31.86 1.34
N LYS A 5 18.21 32.16 0.06
CA LYS A 5 17.39 31.26 -0.76
C LYS A 5 18.13 29.93 -0.86
N ASN A 6 17.60 28.88 -0.20
CA ASN A 6 18.06 27.51 -0.39
C ASN A 6 18.05 27.19 -1.89
N LYS A 7 19.22 27.17 -2.52
CA LYS A 7 19.41 26.69 -3.88
C LYS A 7 18.87 25.25 -3.91
N LYS A 8 17.79 25.03 -4.62
CA LYS A 8 17.29 23.66 -4.89
C LYS A 8 18.43 22.89 -5.51
N LYS A 9 18.97 21.93 -4.74
CA LYS A 9 20.04 21.05 -5.19
C LYS A 9 19.59 20.40 -6.51
N THR A 10 20.35 20.58 -7.58
CA THR A 10 20.10 19.90 -8.86
C THR A 10 20.26 18.40 -8.60
N LEU A 11 19.25 17.62 -8.94
CA LEU A 11 19.30 16.17 -8.81
C LEU A 11 20.25 15.61 -9.86
N GLU A 12 21.27 14.91 -9.43
CA GLU A 12 22.17 14.19 -10.31
C GLU A 12 21.53 12.84 -10.68
N VAL A 13 21.60 12.48 -11.96
CA VAL A 13 21.03 11.23 -12.46
C VAL A 13 22.11 10.15 -12.36
N THR A 14 22.47 9.81 -11.12
CA THR A 14 23.47 8.78 -10.82
C THR A 14 22.82 7.61 -10.05
N VAL A 15 23.32 6.41 -10.25
CA VAL A 15 22.86 5.21 -9.53
C VAL A 15 23.02 5.38 -8.02
N GLU A 16 24.11 6.03 -7.59
CA GLU A 16 24.39 6.24 -6.17
C GLU A 16 23.37 7.18 -5.51
N GLU A 17 23.05 8.29 -6.17
CA GLU A 17 22.04 9.20 -5.64
C GLU A 17 20.66 8.56 -5.61
N MET A 18 20.30 7.81 -6.65
CA MET A 18 19.04 7.04 -6.69
C MET A 18 18.98 6.01 -5.56
N ARG A 19 20.08 5.31 -5.29
CA ARG A 19 20.19 4.34 -4.19
C ARG A 19 20.01 5.00 -2.84
N ASN A 20 20.63 6.15 -2.59
CA ASN A 20 20.47 6.91 -1.36
C ASN A 20 19.01 7.35 -1.13
N PHE A 21 18.34 7.83 -2.18
CA PHE A 21 16.90 8.14 -2.08
C PHE A 21 16.04 6.91 -1.84
N ALA A 22 16.40 5.79 -2.45
CA ALA A 22 15.70 4.53 -2.25
C ALA A 22 15.84 4.05 -0.79
N PHE A 23 17.04 4.06 -0.22
CA PHE A 23 17.27 3.68 1.19
C PHE A 23 16.47 4.55 2.16
N ASN A 24 16.53 5.87 2.01
CA ASN A 24 15.77 6.79 2.84
C ASN A 24 14.23 6.54 2.77
N TYR A 25 13.75 6.12 1.59
CA TYR A 25 12.35 5.81 1.41
C TYR A 25 11.97 4.44 1.98
N ILE A 26 12.85 3.44 1.84
CA ILE A 26 12.66 2.09 2.39
C ILE A 26 12.62 2.14 3.92
N GLU A 27 13.58 2.82 4.53
CA GLU A 27 13.66 2.98 5.99
C GLU A 27 12.37 3.58 6.57
N LYS A 28 11.84 4.60 5.90
CA LYS A 28 10.68 5.33 6.39
C LYS A 28 9.35 4.62 6.15
N PHE A 29 9.20 3.92 5.04
CA PHE A 29 7.89 3.46 4.57
C PHE A 29 7.77 1.95 4.34
N ALA A 30 8.87 1.20 4.33
CA ALA A 30 8.91 -0.23 3.98
C ALA A 30 7.99 -0.53 2.76
N PRO A 31 8.28 0.05 1.57
CA PRO A 31 7.39 0.01 0.42
C PRO A 31 7.45 -1.33 -0.33
N SER A 32 6.47 -1.58 -1.21
CA SER A 32 6.60 -2.59 -2.27
C SER A 32 7.59 -2.11 -3.35
N LYS A 33 8.11 -3.04 -4.16
CA LYS A 33 8.98 -2.74 -5.30
C LYS A 33 8.37 -1.68 -6.23
N GLN A 34 7.10 -1.85 -6.57
CA GLN A 34 6.38 -0.91 -7.45
C GLN A 34 6.18 0.48 -6.82
N GLN A 35 5.93 0.54 -5.51
CA GLN A 35 5.82 1.83 -4.81
C GLN A 35 7.14 2.59 -4.85
N LEU A 36 8.26 1.90 -4.62
CA LEU A 36 9.59 2.51 -4.70
C LEU A 36 9.90 2.98 -6.12
N LYS A 37 9.61 2.14 -7.14
CA LYS A 37 9.74 2.53 -8.56
C LYS A 37 8.97 3.81 -8.85
N THR A 38 7.71 3.87 -8.45
CA THR A 38 6.84 5.03 -8.66
C THR A 38 7.36 6.28 -7.94
N TYR A 39 7.88 6.12 -6.72
CA TYR A 39 8.48 7.23 -5.96
C TYR A 39 9.71 7.80 -6.68
N LEU A 40 10.65 6.95 -7.08
CA LEU A 40 11.86 7.38 -7.79
C LEU A 40 11.52 8.04 -9.12
N LEU A 41 10.65 7.44 -9.92
CA LEU A 41 10.18 8.03 -11.17
C LEU A 41 9.57 9.41 -10.96
N LYS A 42 8.67 9.57 -10.00
CA LYS A 42 8.05 10.86 -9.68
C LYS A 42 9.09 11.91 -9.26
N LYS A 43 10.10 11.50 -8.50
CA LYS A 43 11.13 12.38 -7.99
C LYS A 43 12.00 12.92 -9.14
N TYR A 44 12.45 12.04 -10.03
CA TYR A 44 13.33 12.42 -11.15
C TYR A 44 12.57 13.10 -12.29
N LEU A 45 11.36 12.67 -12.61
CA LEU A 45 10.54 13.30 -13.66
C LEU A 45 9.99 14.68 -13.29
N LYS A 46 9.91 15.00 -11.99
CA LYS A 46 9.55 16.35 -11.52
C LYS A 46 10.74 17.30 -11.44
N SER A 47 11.96 16.81 -11.61
CA SER A 47 13.14 17.68 -11.65
C SER A 47 13.13 18.49 -12.96
N LYS A 48 13.56 19.74 -12.88
CA LYS A 48 13.61 20.66 -14.04
C LYS A 48 14.74 20.36 -15.01
N THR A 49 15.56 19.35 -14.74
CA THR A 49 16.64 18.93 -15.64
C THR A 49 16.06 18.23 -16.87
N PRO A 50 16.54 18.50 -18.09
CA PRO A 50 16.14 17.77 -19.29
C PRO A 50 16.70 16.34 -19.22
N ILE A 51 15.90 15.44 -18.66
CA ILE A 51 16.30 14.05 -18.42
C ILE A 51 15.61 13.16 -19.43
N ASN A 52 16.35 12.32 -20.11
CA ASN A 52 15.78 11.29 -20.97
C ASN A 52 15.07 10.25 -20.09
N ARG A 53 13.73 10.15 -20.25
CA ARG A 53 12.88 9.25 -19.46
C ARG A 53 13.31 7.79 -19.54
N SER A 54 13.78 7.36 -20.70
CA SER A 54 14.24 5.98 -20.92
C SER A 54 15.47 5.67 -20.07
N ASN A 55 16.45 6.57 -20.06
CA ASN A 55 17.66 6.37 -19.25
C ASN A 55 17.37 6.34 -17.75
N VAL A 56 16.50 7.23 -17.28
CA VAL A 56 16.07 7.23 -15.85
C VAL A 56 15.37 5.94 -15.48
N SER A 57 14.48 5.45 -16.33
CA SER A 57 13.77 4.18 -16.06
C SER A 57 14.74 3.02 -15.96
N ASN A 58 15.69 2.92 -16.87
CA ASN A 58 16.69 1.85 -16.87
C ASN A 58 17.58 1.90 -15.61
N LEU A 59 18.02 3.09 -15.20
CA LEU A 59 18.81 3.24 -13.98
C LEU A 59 18.02 2.89 -12.73
N ILE A 60 16.74 3.26 -12.67
CA ILE A 60 15.85 2.88 -11.57
C ILE A 60 15.68 1.36 -11.53
N ASP A 61 15.52 0.69 -12.67
CA ASP A 61 15.35 -0.75 -12.72
C ASP A 61 16.62 -1.48 -12.23
N ILE A 62 17.82 -1.00 -12.57
CA ILE A 62 19.09 -1.50 -12.05
C ILE A 62 19.14 -1.36 -10.51
N VAL A 63 18.79 -0.19 -9.97
CA VAL A 63 18.77 0.04 -8.52
C VAL A 63 17.78 -0.88 -7.82
N LEU A 64 16.59 -1.08 -8.41
CA LEU A 64 15.57 -1.98 -7.84
C LEU A 64 16.01 -3.44 -7.83
N GLU A 65 16.68 -3.90 -8.88
CA GLU A 65 17.24 -5.27 -8.93
C GLU A 65 18.32 -5.47 -7.86
N ASP A 66 19.21 -4.52 -7.68
CA ASP A 66 20.25 -4.57 -6.64
C ASP A 66 19.63 -4.64 -5.23
N LEU A 67 18.62 -3.82 -4.97
CA LEU A 67 17.92 -3.78 -3.69
C LEU A 67 17.11 -5.06 -3.43
N GLU A 68 16.57 -5.68 -4.47
CA GLU A 68 15.87 -6.96 -4.37
C GLU A 68 16.85 -8.10 -4.10
N LYS A 69 17.98 -8.17 -4.83
CA LYS A 69 19.07 -9.15 -4.60
C LYS A 69 19.63 -9.05 -3.19
N SER A 70 19.80 -7.84 -2.70
CA SER A 70 20.28 -7.55 -1.34
C SER A 70 19.18 -7.70 -0.26
N LYS A 71 17.97 -8.12 -0.62
CA LYS A 71 16.81 -8.33 0.25
C LYS A 71 16.32 -7.09 1.02
N PHE A 72 16.73 -5.89 0.61
CA PHE A 72 16.18 -4.64 1.16
C PHE A 72 14.73 -4.42 0.76
N ILE A 73 14.34 -4.95 -0.41
CA ILE A 73 12.95 -4.99 -0.88
C ILE A 73 12.53 -6.45 -0.98
N ASN A 74 11.37 -6.76 -0.37
CA ASN A 74 10.81 -8.10 -0.41
C ASN A 74 9.28 -8.00 -0.46
N ASP A 75 8.72 -8.15 -1.66
CA ASP A 75 7.28 -8.06 -1.89
C ASP A 75 6.50 -9.19 -1.20
N LYS A 76 7.12 -10.36 -0.98
CA LYS A 76 6.53 -11.43 -0.17
C LYS A 76 6.32 -10.98 1.26
N PHE A 77 7.38 -10.52 1.91
CA PHE A 77 7.30 -10.01 3.30
C PHE A 77 6.36 -8.82 3.42
N TYR A 78 6.41 -7.90 2.44
CA TYR A 78 5.50 -6.76 2.37
C TYR A 78 4.03 -7.20 2.34
N SER A 79 3.68 -8.16 1.46
CA SER A 79 2.30 -8.64 1.30
C SER A 79 1.80 -9.32 2.57
N GLU A 80 2.58 -10.19 3.19
CA GLU A 80 2.25 -10.90 4.42
C GLU A 80 2.05 -9.92 5.60
N SER A 81 2.97 -8.98 5.79
CA SER A 81 2.90 -7.97 6.86
C SER A 81 1.68 -7.05 6.72
N LYS A 82 1.40 -6.58 5.49
CA LYS A 82 0.24 -5.72 5.22
C LYS A 82 -1.07 -6.48 5.34
N ALA A 83 -1.12 -7.72 4.87
CA ALA A 83 -2.29 -8.58 5.02
C ALA A 83 -2.62 -8.80 6.51
N LYS A 84 -1.63 -9.16 7.33
CA LYS A 84 -1.78 -9.32 8.79
C LYS A 84 -2.34 -8.06 9.44
N SER A 85 -1.80 -6.89 9.11
CA SER A 85 -2.30 -5.61 9.62
C SER A 85 -3.74 -5.32 9.19
N LEU A 86 -4.12 -5.64 7.95
CA LEU A 86 -5.47 -5.45 7.44
C LEU A 86 -6.48 -6.41 8.07
N ILE A 87 -6.09 -7.67 8.31
CA ILE A 87 -6.88 -8.66 9.06
C ILE A 87 -7.17 -8.14 10.47
N GLN A 88 -6.16 -7.66 11.16
CA GLN A 88 -6.34 -7.09 12.50
C GLN A 88 -7.33 -5.92 12.52
N ARG A 89 -7.42 -5.16 11.42
CA ARG A 89 -8.40 -4.07 11.25
C ARG A 89 -9.79 -4.53 10.81
N GLY A 90 -10.00 -5.84 10.60
CA GLY A 90 -11.27 -6.39 10.14
C GLY A 90 -11.51 -6.21 8.64
N SER A 91 -10.46 -6.22 7.82
CA SER A 91 -10.62 -6.16 6.36
C SER A 91 -10.94 -7.54 5.81
N SER A 92 -11.91 -7.61 4.87
CA SER A 92 -12.24 -8.84 4.14
C SER A 92 -11.09 -9.27 3.20
N ILE A 93 -11.09 -10.53 2.81
CA ILE A 93 -10.09 -11.10 1.89
C ILE A 93 -10.05 -10.32 0.57
N ASN A 94 -11.20 -9.99 0.00
CA ASN A 94 -11.26 -9.21 -1.25
C ASN A 94 -10.66 -7.79 -1.09
N LYS A 95 -10.88 -7.15 0.06
CA LYS A 95 -10.30 -5.84 0.34
C LYS A 95 -8.78 -5.93 0.47
N ILE A 96 -8.26 -6.99 1.09
CA ILE A 96 -6.81 -7.23 1.19
C ILE A 96 -6.21 -7.43 -0.20
N ARG A 97 -6.84 -8.28 -1.04
CA ARG A 97 -6.41 -8.51 -2.42
C ARG A 97 -6.33 -7.20 -3.21
N ASN A 98 -7.41 -6.41 -3.23
CA ASN A 98 -7.47 -5.14 -3.95
C ASN A 98 -6.43 -4.13 -3.44
N TYR A 99 -6.17 -4.11 -2.13
CA TYR A 99 -5.13 -3.28 -1.55
C TYR A 99 -3.74 -3.67 -2.08
N LEU A 100 -3.40 -4.96 -2.09
CA LEU A 100 -2.10 -5.44 -2.58
C LEU A 100 -1.91 -5.20 -4.08
N ILE A 101 -2.96 -5.40 -4.89
CA ILE A 101 -2.97 -5.04 -6.32
C ILE A 101 -2.69 -3.54 -6.49
N GLY A 102 -3.39 -2.69 -5.75
CA GLY A 102 -3.21 -1.24 -5.79
C GLY A 102 -1.82 -0.77 -5.32
N LYS A 103 -1.07 -1.64 -4.62
CA LYS A 103 0.33 -1.41 -4.24
C LYS A 103 1.33 -1.99 -5.22
N GLY A 104 0.86 -2.65 -6.28
CA GLY A 104 1.67 -3.22 -7.33
C GLY A 104 2.46 -4.44 -6.89
N VAL A 105 1.96 -5.18 -5.91
CA VAL A 105 2.52 -6.49 -5.53
C VAL A 105 2.22 -7.50 -6.63
N GLY A 106 3.19 -8.35 -6.97
CA GLY A 106 3.00 -9.37 -7.99
C GLY A 106 1.96 -10.42 -7.62
N ASP A 107 1.18 -10.89 -8.61
CA ASP A 107 0.06 -11.82 -8.43
C ASP A 107 0.44 -13.10 -7.68
N LYS A 108 1.65 -13.63 -7.92
CA LYS A 108 2.18 -14.78 -7.21
C LYS A 108 2.20 -14.58 -5.69
N TYR A 109 2.68 -13.41 -5.24
CA TYR A 109 2.75 -13.10 -3.81
C TYR A 109 1.37 -12.84 -3.22
N ILE A 110 0.48 -12.19 -4.00
CA ILE A 110 -0.91 -11.96 -3.60
C ILE A 110 -1.62 -13.29 -3.40
N LYS A 111 -1.53 -14.20 -4.37
CA LYS A 111 -2.15 -15.52 -4.30
C LYS A 111 -1.66 -16.29 -3.07
N ASN A 112 -0.35 -16.41 -2.90
CA ASN A 112 0.23 -17.11 -1.74
C ASN A 112 -0.25 -16.52 -0.41
N THR A 113 -0.27 -15.20 -0.30
CA THR A 113 -0.73 -14.52 0.93
C THR A 113 -2.22 -14.78 1.20
N ILE A 114 -3.06 -14.77 0.18
CA ILE A 114 -4.50 -15.04 0.32
C ILE A 114 -4.74 -16.51 0.69
N ASP A 115 -4.01 -17.43 0.08
CA ASP A 115 -4.13 -18.86 0.38
C ASP A 115 -3.73 -19.15 1.83
N GLN A 116 -2.62 -18.56 2.31
CA GLN A 116 -2.22 -18.63 3.73
C GLN A 116 -3.28 -18.05 4.69
N ILE A 117 -3.94 -16.96 4.30
CA ILE A 117 -5.02 -16.41 5.13
C ILE A 117 -6.19 -17.38 5.23
N ARG A 118 -6.57 -18.02 4.14
CA ARG A 118 -7.67 -19.00 4.10
C ARG A 118 -7.35 -20.25 4.91
N GLU A 119 -6.13 -20.77 4.79
CA GLU A 119 -5.67 -21.92 5.57
C GLU A 119 -5.66 -21.65 7.07
N ASN A 120 -5.27 -20.47 7.48
CA ASN A 120 -5.17 -20.09 8.90
C ASN A 120 -6.51 -19.61 9.51
N ASN A 121 -7.46 -19.17 8.69
CA ASN A 121 -8.72 -18.57 9.14
C ASN A 121 -9.82 -18.86 8.11
N GLU A 122 -10.47 -20.02 8.21
CA GLU A 122 -11.57 -20.40 7.32
C GLU A 122 -12.71 -19.38 7.31
N ASP A 123 -13.01 -18.79 8.48
CA ASP A 123 -14.10 -17.81 8.66
C ASP A 123 -13.62 -16.35 8.69
N GLN A 124 -12.48 -16.02 8.03
CA GLN A 124 -11.90 -14.67 8.11
C GLN A 124 -12.89 -13.56 7.72
N ASP A 125 -13.71 -13.78 6.71
CA ASP A 125 -14.67 -12.76 6.26
C ASP A 125 -15.82 -12.60 7.27
N PHE A 126 -16.24 -13.67 7.95
CA PHE A 126 -17.23 -13.63 9.04
C PHE A 126 -16.66 -12.84 10.24
N PHE A 127 -15.45 -13.13 10.69
CA PHE A 127 -14.80 -12.36 11.75
C PHE A 127 -14.60 -10.90 11.39
N SER A 128 -14.30 -10.62 10.14
CA SER A 128 -14.18 -9.24 9.61
C SER A 128 -15.53 -8.51 9.68
N ALA A 129 -16.61 -9.17 9.31
CA ALA A 129 -17.96 -8.62 9.41
C ALA A 129 -18.33 -8.31 10.87
N ILE A 130 -18.07 -9.23 11.80
CA ILE A 130 -18.31 -9.02 13.24
C ILE A 130 -17.51 -7.81 13.77
N LYS A 131 -16.22 -7.69 13.39
CA LYS A 131 -15.40 -6.54 13.80
C LYS A 131 -15.96 -5.22 13.29
N ILE A 132 -16.45 -5.20 12.06
CA ILE A 132 -17.06 -4.00 11.45
C ILE A 132 -18.36 -3.67 12.20
N CYS A 133 -19.22 -4.66 12.47
CA CYS A 133 -20.45 -4.47 13.21
C CYS A 133 -20.17 -3.90 14.61
N LYS A 134 -19.22 -4.47 15.36
CA LYS A 134 -18.80 -3.95 16.66
C LYS A 134 -18.27 -2.52 16.58
N LYS A 135 -17.41 -2.22 15.60
CA LYS A 135 -16.85 -0.88 15.41
C LYS A 135 -17.89 0.16 15.06
N LYS A 136 -18.86 -0.20 14.22
CA LYS A 136 -19.97 0.67 13.82
C LYS A 136 -21.14 0.63 14.81
N ARG A 137 -21.03 -0.19 15.86
CA ARG A 137 -22.08 -0.40 16.85
C ARG A 137 -23.40 -0.86 16.22
N ILE A 138 -23.34 -1.72 15.23
CA ILE A 138 -24.48 -2.36 14.57
C ILE A 138 -24.70 -3.72 15.24
N GLY A 139 -25.94 -4.00 15.70
CA GLY A 139 -26.30 -5.28 16.26
C GLY A 139 -27.23 -5.20 17.46
N PRO A 140 -27.75 -6.32 17.96
CA PRO A 140 -28.80 -6.38 18.99
C PRO A 140 -28.33 -5.91 20.39
N SER A 141 -27.04 -5.78 20.63
CA SER A 141 -26.49 -5.33 21.93
C SER A 141 -26.59 -3.83 22.19
N ARG A 142 -27.23 -3.06 21.30
CA ARG A 142 -27.38 -1.63 21.47
C ARG A 142 -28.82 -1.24 21.77
N GLN A 143 -29.13 -1.09 23.02
CA GLN A 143 -30.46 -0.64 23.51
C GLN A 143 -30.85 0.77 23.00
N GLU A 144 -29.94 1.58 22.45
CA GLU A 144 -30.22 2.95 22.01
C GLU A 144 -30.21 3.17 20.50
N ALA A 145 -30.09 2.14 19.67
CA ALA A 145 -29.92 2.29 18.23
C ALA A 145 -31.19 2.10 17.39
N VAL A 146 -32.36 2.14 18.00
CA VAL A 146 -33.62 1.98 17.27
C VAL A 146 -33.91 3.14 16.30
N SER A 147 -33.30 4.28 16.52
CA SER A 147 -33.54 5.50 15.72
C SER A 147 -32.94 5.47 14.31
N TYR A 148 -32.00 4.59 14.02
CA TYR A 148 -31.29 4.57 12.71
C TYR A 148 -31.57 3.35 11.84
N THR A 149 -32.39 2.43 12.31
CA THR A 149 -32.77 1.25 11.53
C THR A 149 -34.10 1.41 10.78
N HIS A 150 -34.70 2.58 10.80
CA HIS A 150 -35.74 2.93 9.85
C HIS A 150 -35.14 3.22 8.49
N LEU A 151 -34.63 2.18 7.84
CA LEU A 151 -34.82 2.02 6.42
C LEU A 151 -36.32 1.81 6.23
N THR A 152 -37.05 2.89 6.14
CA THR A 152 -38.38 2.88 5.54
C THR A 152 -38.18 2.38 4.13
N LEU A 153 -38.43 1.10 3.92
CA LEU A 153 -38.79 0.58 2.62
C LEU A 153 -39.99 1.44 2.18
N PRO A 154 -39.93 2.10 1.00
CA PRO A 154 -41.11 2.72 0.46
C PRO A 154 -42.10 1.62 0.22
N THR A 155 -43.09 1.48 1.08
CA THR A 155 -44.30 0.76 0.78
C THR A 155 -44.96 1.49 -0.36
N ARG A 156 -44.68 1.04 -1.57
CA ARG A 156 -45.56 1.27 -2.70
C ARG A 156 -46.84 0.50 -2.35
N LEU A 157 -47.76 1.18 -1.72
CA LEU A 157 -49.17 0.81 -1.72
C LEU A 157 -49.74 1.19 -3.07
N LEU A 158 -50.34 0.24 -3.66
CA LEU A 158 -51.27 0.15 -4.77
C LEU A 158 -52.13 1.40 -4.99
#